data_4703a5ebe4456d74869495019497a56f
#
_entry.id   4703a5ebe4456d74869495019497a56f
#
_cell.length_a   1.000
_cell.length_b   1.000
_cell.length_c   1.000
_cell.angle_alpha   90.00
_cell.angle_beta   90.00
_cell.angle_gamma   90.00
#
_symmetry.space_group_name_H-M   'P 1'
#
loop_
_entity.id
_entity.type
_entity.pdbx_description
1 polymer ?
#
loop_
_entity_poly.entity_id
_entity_poly.type
_entity_poly.pdbx_seq_one_letter_code
_entity_poly.pdbx_strand_id
1 'polypeptide(L)'
;MGDAQRLGSEEQLRFARDAYASGRDFTLAVEEEFALLDPDTFDLTSRFEDLFAAANGTELEGHLVGELISSEVEIQTGSCETFAEAAATMEARRGQLLELAARLDVALSATGTHPWSPWHEQTIIDTPHYRGVDEALRYVAWRNNTFGLHVHVGIRGADRAIAVCNALRNYLPELLALSASSPFLEGLYTHLHSTRSQIFTRMFPRCGVPDAYDGWSDYERYVRFLYDTGSIAEHTQIWWSVRPHLAYPTVEIRICDGQPNLAEAQALVAVLYSLAARIARAVDEGEPLPSHPHRLIEENLWRAIRYGLAGDLIDLSTGQVRSARAALEDLVEWVLPVAEELGAASALAVPAQNAAQRQGARFKAGETLAEIYADEVLEAVRV
;
A
#
# COMPACT_ATOMS: atom_id res chain seq x y z
N MET A 1 -12.95 7.73 11.86
CA MET A 1 -12.79 6.38 12.45
C MET A 1 -14.10 5.94 13.08
N GLY A 2 -14.76 4.93 12.51
CA GLY A 2 -16.10 4.50 12.90
C GLY A 2 -16.12 3.71 14.21
N ASP A 3 -17.34 3.40 14.69
CA ASP A 3 -17.61 2.69 15.97
C ASP A 3 -16.90 1.32 16.11
N ALA A 4 -16.45 0.72 15.00
CA ALA A 4 -15.76 -0.58 14.97
C ALA A 4 -14.42 -0.64 15.72
N GLN A 5 -13.77 0.50 15.98
CA GLN A 5 -12.47 0.54 16.69
C GLN A 5 -12.58 0.51 18.23
N ARG A 6 -13.79 0.63 18.78
CA ARG A 6 -14.04 0.62 20.23
C ARG A 6 -14.59 -0.71 20.74
N LEU A 7 -14.73 -1.69 19.86
CA LEU A 7 -15.28 -3.00 20.20
C LEU A 7 -14.22 -3.88 20.88
N GLY A 8 -14.62 -4.74 21.81
CA GLY A 8 -13.74 -5.80 22.33
C GLY A 8 -13.43 -6.82 21.24
N SER A 9 -12.36 -7.61 21.42
CA SER A 9 -11.87 -8.58 20.40
C SER A 9 -12.97 -9.49 19.84
N GLU A 10 -13.81 -10.05 20.69
CA GLU A 10 -14.93 -10.93 20.31
C GLU A 10 -15.98 -10.20 19.45
N GLU A 11 -16.31 -8.99 19.84
CA GLU A 11 -17.30 -8.17 19.16
C GLU A 11 -16.76 -7.68 17.81
N GLN A 12 -15.49 -7.31 17.75
CA GLN A 12 -14.80 -6.93 16.52
C GLN A 12 -14.76 -8.08 15.51
N LEU A 13 -14.40 -9.29 15.94
CA LEU A 13 -14.33 -10.46 15.07
C LEU A 13 -15.71 -10.90 14.56
N ARG A 14 -16.74 -10.82 15.43
CA ARG A 14 -18.12 -11.04 15.02
C ARG A 14 -18.59 -10.00 14.01
N PHE A 15 -18.36 -8.72 14.28
CA PHE A 15 -18.66 -7.62 13.37
C PHE A 15 -18.03 -7.82 11.99
N ALA A 16 -16.74 -8.16 11.95
CA ALA A 16 -16.04 -8.43 10.69
C ALA A 16 -16.68 -9.61 9.92
N ARG A 17 -16.99 -10.71 10.58
CA ARG A 17 -17.63 -11.87 9.95
C ARG A 17 -18.99 -11.51 9.34
N ASP A 18 -19.82 -10.76 10.07
CA ASP A 18 -21.13 -10.30 9.62
C ASP A 18 -21.01 -9.31 8.46
N ALA A 19 -20.01 -8.41 8.50
CA ALA A 19 -19.70 -7.50 7.42
C ALA A 19 -19.32 -8.26 6.14
N TYR A 20 -18.45 -9.27 6.20
CA TYR A 20 -18.10 -10.11 5.05
C TYR A 20 -19.30 -10.89 4.51
N ALA A 21 -20.19 -11.37 5.37
CA ALA A 21 -21.40 -12.10 4.94
C ALA A 21 -22.36 -11.20 4.13
N SER A 22 -22.46 -9.92 4.50
CA SER A 22 -23.32 -8.91 3.85
C SER A 22 -22.60 -8.05 2.82
N GLY A 23 -21.28 -8.19 2.69
CA GLY A 23 -20.43 -7.40 1.82
C GLY A 23 -20.77 -7.57 0.33
N ARG A 24 -20.20 -6.71 -0.50
CA ARG A 24 -20.36 -6.71 -1.95
C ARG A 24 -19.02 -7.06 -2.59
N ASP A 25 -19.08 -7.82 -3.69
CA ASP A 25 -17.91 -8.15 -4.46
C ASP A 25 -17.47 -6.98 -5.32
N PHE A 26 -16.18 -6.81 -5.39
CA PHE A 26 -15.48 -5.94 -6.32
C PHE A 26 -15.82 -4.44 -6.18
N THR A 27 -16.23 -3.99 -4.99
CA THR A 27 -16.10 -2.59 -4.63
C THR A 27 -14.62 -2.27 -4.46
N LEU A 28 -14.23 -1.03 -4.70
CA LEU A 28 -12.84 -0.60 -4.71
C LEU A 28 -12.66 0.65 -3.84
N ALA A 29 -11.62 0.66 -2.99
CA ALA A 29 -11.17 1.88 -2.33
C ALA A 29 -9.64 1.96 -2.41
N VAL A 30 -9.13 3.18 -2.52
CA VAL A 30 -7.70 3.46 -2.62
C VAL A 30 -7.30 4.46 -1.55
N GLU A 31 -6.16 4.21 -0.92
CA GLU A 31 -5.49 5.09 0.03
C GLU A 31 -4.13 5.46 -0.55
N GLU A 32 -3.82 6.76 -0.57
CA GLU A 32 -2.55 7.27 -1.05
C GLU A 32 -1.88 8.13 0.01
N GLU A 33 -0.66 7.78 0.36
CA GLU A 33 0.16 8.47 1.35
C GLU A 33 1.08 9.48 0.65
N PHE A 34 1.14 10.70 1.19
CA PHE A 34 1.96 11.80 0.67
C PHE A 34 2.86 12.37 1.76
N ALA A 35 4.12 12.60 1.40
CA ALA A 35 5.04 13.41 2.18
C ALA A 35 4.65 14.88 2.11
N LEU A 36 4.65 15.57 3.26
CA LEU A 36 4.49 17.03 3.37
C LEU A 36 5.86 17.69 3.39
N LEU A 37 6.10 18.60 2.46
CA LEU A 37 7.41 19.17 2.20
C LEU A 37 7.39 20.69 2.34
N ASP A 38 8.51 21.24 2.83
CA ASP A 38 8.83 22.64 2.67
C ASP A 38 9.03 22.93 1.17
N PRO A 39 8.38 23.96 0.59
CA PRO A 39 8.38 24.19 -0.86
C PRO A 39 9.73 24.68 -1.41
N ASP A 40 10.60 25.24 -0.56
CA ASP A 40 11.89 25.78 -0.96
C ASP A 40 13.03 24.74 -0.87
N THR A 41 12.99 23.90 0.18
CA THR A 41 14.06 22.93 0.47
C THR A 41 13.70 21.50 0.12
N PHE A 42 12.40 21.21 -0.03
CA PHE A 42 11.81 19.86 -0.12
C PHE A 42 12.12 18.96 1.07
N ASP A 43 12.50 19.51 2.21
CA ASP A 43 12.60 18.76 3.45
C ASP A 43 11.21 18.41 3.99
N LEU A 44 11.13 17.28 4.71
CA LEU A 44 9.88 16.94 5.39
C LEU A 44 9.49 18.03 6.41
N THR A 45 8.24 18.42 6.40
CA THR A 45 7.70 19.42 7.32
C THR A 45 6.45 18.91 8.05
N SER A 46 6.38 19.14 9.36
CA SER A 46 5.27 18.73 10.23
C SER A 46 4.09 19.70 10.05
N ARG A 47 3.24 19.46 9.06
CA ARG A 47 2.11 20.34 8.69
C ARG A 47 0.78 19.59 8.57
N PHE A 48 0.71 18.33 9.04
CA PHE A 48 -0.54 17.55 8.97
C PHE A 48 -1.69 18.25 9.68
N GLU A 49 -1.49 18.75 10.88
CA GLU A 49 -2.54 19.37 11.69
C GLU A 49 -3.15 20.61 11.01
N ASP A 50 -2.31 21.38 10.31
CA ASP A 50 -2.75 22.55 9.54
C ASP A 50 -3.60 22.13 8.33
N LEU A 51 -3.14 21.09 7.58
CA LEU A 51 -3.90 20.56 6.46
C LEU A 51 -5.22 19.95 6.91
N PHE A 52 -5.19 19.17 7.99
CA PHE A 52 -6.38 18.52 8.55
C PHE A 52 -7.42 19.56 9.00
N ALA A 53 -6.97 20.62 9.67
CA ALA A 53 -7.86 21.72 10.06
C ALA A 53 -8.43 22.47 8.85
N ALA A 54 -7.62 22.69 7.81
CA ALA A 54 -8.03 23.39 6.60
C ALA A 54 -8.92 22.54 5.67
N ALA A 55 -8.92 21.21 5.81
CA ALA A 55 -9.80 20.31 5.07
C ALA A 55 -11.26 20.37 5.54
N ASN A 56 -11.52 20.85 6.78
CA ASN A 56 -12.88 20.98 7.30
C ASN A 56 -13.72 21.92 6.41
N GLY A 57 -14.91 21.48 6.05
CA GLY A 57 -15.81 22.20 5.15
C GLY A 57 -15.43 22.16 3.67
N THR A 58 -14.43 21.35 3.31
CA THR A 58 -14.05 21.06 1.91
C THR A 58 -14.47 19.65 1.50
N GLU A 59 -14.29 19.31 0.22
CA GLU A 59 -14.51 17.95 -0.30
C GLU A 59 -13.53 16.90 0.29
N LEU A 60 -12.45 17.33 0.95
CA LEU A 60 -11.50 16.45 1.63
C LEU A 60 -11.92 16.12 3.07
N GLU A 61 -12.94 16.76 3.62
CA GLU A 61 -13.43 16.44 4.96
C GLU A 61 -13.87 14.96 5.05
N GLY A 62 -13.26 14.22 5.99
CA GLY A 62 -13.49 12.80 6.16
C GLY A 62 -12.75 11.88 5.16
N HIS A 63 -11.99 12.46 4.21
CA HIS A 63 -11.17 11.73 3.25
C HIS A 63 -9.68 12.04 3.36
N LEU A 64 -9.31 13.04 4.11
CA LEU A 64 -7.94 13.35 4.51
C LEU A 64 -7.74 12.85 5.93
N VAL A 65 -6.80 11.95 6.13
CA VAL A 65 -6.49 11.32 7.41
C VAL A 65 -5.01 11.42 7.73
N GLY A 66 -4.68 11.31 9.02
CA GLY A 66 -3.30 11.27 9.48
C GLY A 66 -2.77 9.85 9.50
N GLU A 67 -1.47 9.77 9.28
CA GLU A 67 -0.67 8.60 9.55
C GLU A 67 0.16 8.80 10.82
N LEU A 68 1.24 8.03 11.01
CA LEU A 68 2.02 8.06 12.26
C LEU A 68 2.72 9.40 12.49
N ILE A 69 3.26 10.02 11.42
CA ILE A 69 4.08 11.23 11.52
C ILE A 69 3.37 12.47 10.97
N SER A 70 3.59 13.63 11.60
CA SER A 70 2.99 14.92 11.20
C SER A 70 3.50 15.47 9.86
N SER A 71 4.52 14.87 9.27
CA SER A 71 5.03 15.17 7.93
C SER A 71 4.47 14.26 6.84
N GLU A 72 3.35 13.59 7.14
CA GLU A 72 2.65 12.68 6.25
C GLU A 72 1.15 12.94 6.28
N VAL A 73 0.50 12.73 5.14
CA VAL A 73 -0.95 12.77 5.00
C VAL A 73 -1.41 11.65 4.09
N GLU A 74 -2.53 11.04 4.42
CA GLU A 74 -3.20 10.07 3.57
C GLU A 74 -4.50 10.65 3.02
N ILE A 75 -4.78 10.40 1.73
CA ILE A 75 -6.10 10.64 1.14
C ILE A 75 -6.76 9.33 0.76
N GLN A 76 -8.08 9.27 0.98
CA GLN A 76 -8.89 8.09 0.74
C GLN A 76 -9.99 8.38 -0.29
N THR A 77 -10.16 7.49 -1.27
CA THR A 77 -11.29 7.60 -2.21
C THR A 77 -12.63 7.35 -1.53
N GLY A 78 -12.64 6.55 -0.45
CA GLY A 78 -13.84 5.90 0.02
C GLY A 78 -14.22 4.72 -0.89
N SER A 79 -15.37 4.10 -0.62
CA SER A 79 -15.83 2.95 -1.40
C SER A 79 -16.41 3.40 -2.75
N CYS A 80 -15.82 2.91 -3.83
CA CYS A 80 -16.27 3.10 -5.22
C CYS A 80 -16.87 1.81 -5.77
N GLU A 81 -17.87 1.94 -6.64
CA GLU A 81 -18.56 0.79 -7.25
C GLU A 81 -17.82 0.25 -8.49
N THR A 82 -17.00 1.07 -9.13
CA THR A 82 -16.30 0.71 -10.37
C THR A 82 -14.87 1.25 -10.36
N PHE A 83 -14.01 0.67 -11.20
CA PHE A 83 -12.67 1.19 -11.43
C PHE A 83 -12.68 2.63 -11.96
N ALA A 84 -13.59 2.95 -12.89
CA ALA A 84 -13.69 4.29 -13.46
C ALA A 84 -14.04 5.35 -12.39
N GLU A 85 -14.93 5.01 -11.45
CA GLU A 85 -15.26 5.88 -10.32
C GLU A 85 -14.04 6.07 -9.41
N ALA A 86 -13.34 4.99 -9.07
CA ALA A 86 -12.13 5.07 -8.24
C ALA A 86 -11.03 5.90 -8.89
N ALA A 87 -10.76 5.71 -10.19
CA ALA A 87 -9.77 6.47 -10.94
C ALA A 87 -10.10 7.97 -10.98
N ALA A 88 -11.36 8.33 -11.26
CA ALA A 88 -11.80 9.72 -11.24
C ALA A 88 -11.75 10.33 -9.83
N THR A 89 -12.05 9.54 -8.81
CA THR A 89 -11.97 9.99 -7.41
C THR A 89 -10.52 10.21 -6.97
N MET A 90 -9.59 9.34 -7.35
CA MET A 90 -8.14 9.55 -7.12
C MET A 90 -7.67 10.87 -7.72
N GLU A 91 -8.00 11.12 -8.99
CA GLU A 91 -7.66 12.38 -9.66
C GLU A 91 -8.23 13.58 -8.91
N ALA A 92 -9.53 13.55 -8.57
CA ALA A 92 -10.19 14.63 -7.86
C ALA A 92 -9.57 14.86 -6.46
N ARG A 93 -9.31 13.80 -5.68
CA ARG A 93 -8.71 13.90 -4.33
C ARG A 93 -7.28 14.43 -4.38
N ARG A 94 -6.46 13.97 -5.33
CA ARG A 94 -5.12 14.55 -5.53
C ARG A 94 -5.19 16.04 -5.87
N GLY A 95 -6.04 16.43 -6.82
CA GLY A 95 -6.24 17.84 -7.18
C GLY A 95 -6.65 18.69 -5.97
N GLN A 96 -7.63 18.23 -5.20
CA GLN A 96 -8.09 18.90 -3.97
C GLN A 96 -6.99 19.03 -2.93
N LEU A 97 -6.19 17.96 -2.72
CA LEU A 97 -5.05 17.97 -1.78
C LEU A 97 -3.98 18.96 -2.23
N LEU A 98 -3.65 18.99 -3.52
CA LEU A 98 -2.67 19.91 -4.11
C LEU A 98 -3.10 21.38 -3.93
N GLU A 99 -4.37 21.69 -4.21
CA GLU A 99 -4.91 23.03 -3.98
C GLU A 99 -4.88 23.44 -2.51
N LEU A 100 -5.20 22.50 -1.61
CA LEU A 100 -5.16 22.72 -0.16
C LEU A 100 -3.73 22.98 0.32
N ALA A 101 -2.79 22.13 -0.06
CA ALA A 101 -1.37 22.22 0.30
C ALA A 101 -0.75 23.53 -0.24
N ALA A 102 -1.03 23.89 -1.49
CA ALA A 102 -0.55 25.14 -2.07
C ALA A 102 -1.03 26.39 -1.32
N ARG A 103 -2.27 26.40 -0.81
CA ARG A 103 -2.79 27.50 0.03
C ARG A 103 -2.07 27.63 1.36
N LEU A 104 -1.46 26.56 1.84
CA LEU A 104 -0.74 26.50 3.11
C LEU A 104 0.78 26.56 2.92
N ASP A 105 1.26 26.82 1.70
CA ASP A 105 2.68 26.83 1.37
C ASP A 105 3.38 25.51 1.72
N VAL A 106 2.78 24.38 1.28
CA VAL A 106 3.28 23.02 1.45
C VAL A 106 3.39 22.37 0.07
N ALA A 107 4.54 21.76 -0.21
CA ALA A 107 4.72 20.89 -1.37
C ALA A 107 4.44 19.43 -0.99
N LEU A 108 4.18 18.57 -2.00
CA LEU A 108 3.82 17.17 -1.81
C LEU A 108 4.69 16.24 -2.64
N SER A 109 4.96 15.04 -2.12
CA SER A 109 5.53 13.94 -2.90
C SER A 109 4.89 12.61 -2.51
N ALA A 110 4.83 11.68 -3.45
CA ALA A 110 4.28 10.33 -3.25
C ALA A 110 5.31 9.23 -3.59
N THR A 111 6.61 9.46 -3.32
CA THR A 111 7.63 8.39 -3.40
C THR A 111 7.59 7.52 -2.16
N GLY A 112 8.02 6.26 -2.24
CA GLY A 112 7.95 5.33 -1.10
C GLY A 112 8.81 5.72 0.12
N THR A 113 9.85 6.56 -0.05
CA THR A 113 10.66 7.16 1.03
C THR A 113 11.07 8.56 0.68
N HIS A 114 11.29 9.40 1.70
CA HIS A 114 11.97 10.69 1.50
C HIS A 114 13.48 10.48 1.33
N PRO A 115 14.14 11.11 0.33
CA PRO A 115 15.53 10.82 0.00
C PRO A 115 16.55 11.15 1.07
N TRP A 116 16.36 12.22 1.86
CA TRP A 116 17.37 12.70 2.81
C TRP A 116 16.86 13.12 4.17
N SER A 117 15.60 13.54 4.35
CA SER A 117 15.11 14.02 5.65
C SER A 117 15.25 12.96 6.73
N PRO A 118 15.88 13.31 7.87
CA PRO A 118 16.17 12.33 8.90
C PRO A 118 14.92 11.93 9.68
N TRP A 119 14.75 10.62 9.88
CA TRP A 119 13.60 10.06 10.59
C TRP A 119 13.50 10.53 12.04
N HIS A 120 14.62 10.79 12.70
CA HIS A 120 14.67 11.19 14.12
C HIS A 120 14.24 12.66 14.37
N GLU A 121 14.03 13.43 13.32
CA GLU A 121 13.48 14.79 13.37
C GLU A 121 11.97 14.82 13.12
N GLN A 122 11.35 13.68 12.77
CA GLN A 122 9.92 13.62 12.51
C GLN A 122 9.13 13.57 13.80
N THR A 123 8.00 14.29 13.83
CA THR A 123 7.10 14.37 14.97
C THR A 123 5.96 13.38 14.78
N ILE A 124 5.69 12.55 15.79
CA ILE A 124 4.51 11.68 15.81
C ILE A 124 3.26 12.52 16.12
N ILE A 125 2.17 12.29 15.40
CA ILE A 125 0.88 12.97 15.61
C ILE A 125 0.36 12.67 17.02
N ASP A 126 0.02 13.73 17.77
CA ASP A 126 -0.38 13.64 19.17
C ASP A 126 -1.84 13.20 19.35
N THR A 127 -2.13 11.95 19.05
CA THR A 127 -3.41 11.30 19.33
C THR A 127 -3.24 10.13 20.29
N PRO A 128 -4.30 9.71 21.03
CA PRO A 128 -4.22 8.51 21.87
C PRO A 128 -3.80 7.25 21.10
N HIS A 129 -4.24 7.11 19.85
CA HIS A 129 -3.89 6.00 18.97
C HIS A 129 -2.39 5.98 18.69
N TYR A 130 -1.83 7.05 18.14
CA TYR A 130 -0.42 7.09 17.76
C TYR A 130 0.54 7.12 18.95
N ARG A 131 0.13 7.71 20.08
CA ARG A 131 0.89 7.55 21.34
C ARG A 131 0.99 6.08 21.77
N GLY A 132 -0.10 5.31 21.61
CA GLY A 132 -0.10 3.88 21.89
C GLY A 132 0.82 3.09 20.93
N VAL A 133 0.85 3.45 19.66
CA VAL A 133 1.78 2.86 18.68
C VAL A 133 3.24 3.21 19.02
N ASP A 134 3.52 4.48 19.32
CA ASP A 134 4.85 4.91 19.74
C ASP A 134 5.31 4.17 21.01
N GLU A 135 4.46 4.09 22.02
CA GLU A 135 4.80 3.41 23.27
C GLU A 135 5.09 1.92 23.05
N ALA A 136 4.32 1.28 22.19
CA ALA A 136 4.48 -0.15 21.89
C ALA A 136 5.70 -0.47 21.02
N LEU A 137 6.07 0.41 20.08
CA LEU A 137 7.08 0.12 19.06
C LEU A 137 8.37 0.92 19.21
N ARG A 138 8.34 2.10 19.85
CA ARG A 138 9.51 2.97 20.06
C ARG A 138 10.33 3.18 18.78
N TYR A 139 11.60 2.86 18.79
CA TYR A 139 12.50 3.02 17.63
C TYR A 139 11.91 2.52 16.31
N VAL A 140 11.10 1.47 16.33
CA VAL A 140 10.46 0.92 15.13
C VAL A 140 9.43 1.91 14.58
N ALA A 141 8.58 2.49 15.45
CA ALA A 141 7.63 3.52 15.06
C ALA A 141 8.34 4.77 14.48
N TRP A 142 9.42 5.21 15.12
CA TRP A 142 10.18 6.39 14.65
C TRP A 142 10.78 6.20 13.26
N ARG A 143 11.09 4.95 12.88
CA ARG A 143 11.62 4.62 11.54
C ARG A 143 10.56 4.62 10.44
N ASN A 144 9.28 4.80 10.77
CA ASN A 144 8.19 4.84 9.79
C ASN A 144 8.13 6.19 9.07
N ASN A 145 9.14 6.46 8.27
CA ASN A 145 9.23 7.57 7.34
C ASN A 145 9.10 7.00 5.92
N THR A 146 7.95 6.37 5.67
CA THR A 146 7.70 5.58 4.46
C THR A 146 6.26 5.78 4.00
N PHE A 147 6.05 5.91 2.68
CA PHE A 147 4.78 6.27 2.07
C PHE A 147 4.34 5.18 1.09
N GLY A 148 3.09 4.77 1.18
CA GLY A 148 2.54 3.68 0.39
C GLY A 148 1.32 4.06 -0.45
N LEU A 149 0.87 3.06 -1.20
CA LEU A 149 -0.42 3.05 -1.87
C LEU A 149 -1.12 1.75 -1.48
N HIS A 150 -2.32 1.85 -0.91
CA HIS A 150 -3.10 0.72 -0.48
C HIS A 150 -4.38 0.58 -1.30
N VAL A 151 -4.76 -0.67 -1.57
CA VAL A 151 -5.95 -0.97 -2.37
C VAL A 151 -6.83 -1.96 -1.63
N HIS A 152 -8.06 -1.57 -1.38
CA HIS A 152 -9.10 -2.39 -0.79
C HIS A 152 -10.02 -2.91 -1.89
N VAL A 153 -10.18 -4.23 -1.98
CA VAL A 153 -11.11 -4.87 -2.91
C VAL A 153 -12.19 -5.60 -2.12
N GLY A 154 -13.44 -5.25 -2.34
CA GLY A 154 -14.58 -5.90 -1.73
C GLY A 154 -14.63 -7.39 -2.09
N ILE A 155 -14.68 -8.25 -1.08
CA ILE A 155 -14.80 -9.72 -1.24
C ILE A 155 -15.88 -10.21 -0.30
N ARG A 156 -16.99 -10.66 -0.86
CA ARG A 156 -18.07 -11.23 -0.06
C ARG A 156 -17.71 -12.63 0.45
N GLY A 157 -17.94 -12.87 1.75
CA GLY A 157 -17.68 -14.15 2.39
C GLY A 157 -16.32 -14.22 3.08
N ALA A 158 -16.34 -14.46 4.40
CA ALA A 158 -15.13 -14.42 5.23
C ALA A 158 -14.10 -15.50 4.84
N ASP A 159 -14.52 -16.77 4.66
CA ASP A 159 -13.63 -17.84 4.21
C ASP A 159 -13.07 -17.59 2.81
N ARG A 160 -13.88 -17.02 1.92
CA ARG A 160 -13.47 -16.64 0.57
C ARG A 160 -12.43 -15.51 0.61
N ALA A 161 -12.59 -14.51 1.48
CA ALA A 161 -11.60 -13.46 1.67
C ALA A 161 -10.24 -14.02 2.16
N ILE A 162 -10.25 -15.00 3.07
CA ILE A 162 -9.04 -15.73 3.49
C ILE A 162 -8.40 -16.47 2.30
N ALA A 163 -9.21 -17.19 1.50
CA ALA A 163 -8.68 -17.89 0.33
C ALA A 163 -8.05 -16.92 -0.68
N VAL A 164 -8.67 -15.75 -0.90
CA VAL A 164 -8.12 -14.69 -1.75
C VAL A 164 -6.80 -14.15 -1.18
N CYS A 165 -6.73 -13.87 0.13
CA CYS A 165 -5.47 -13.44 0.78
C CYS A 165 -4.38 -14.51 0.65
N ASN A 166 -4.71 -15.79 0.87
CA ASN A 166 -3.78 -16.90 0.74
C ASN A 166 -3.18 -17.01 -0.67
N ALA A 167 -3.95 -16.74 -1.70
CA ALA A 167 -3.45 -16.72 -3.07
C ALA A 167 -2.65 -15.44 -3.38
N LEU A 168 -3.18 -14.26 -3.00
CA LEU A 168 -2.54 -12.94 -3.24
C LEU A 168 -1.14 -12.85 -2.66
N ARG A 169 -0.88 -13.47 -1.51
CA ARG A 169 0.46 -13.45 -0.89
C ARG A 169 1.57 -13.97 -1.83
N ASN A 170 1.23 -14.84 -2.78
CA ASN A 170 2.19 -15.39 -3.74
C ASN A 170 2.59 -14.39 -4.84
N TYR A 171 1.79 -13.35 -5.07
CA TYR A 171 2.01 -12.30 -6.08
C TYR A 171 2.59 -11.00 -5.49
N LEU A 172 2.79 -10.91 -4.17
CA LEU A 172 3.37 -9.73 -3.53
C LEU A 172 4.73 -9.31 -4.11
N PRO A 173 5.63 -10.24 -4.51
CA PRO A 173 6.89 -9.87 -5.15
C PRO A 173 6.71 -9.16 -6.50
N GLU A 174 5.78 -9.63 -7.34
CA GLU A 174 5.47 -9.02 -8.63
C GLU A 174 4.89 -7.62 -8.46
N LEU A 175 3.94 -7.47 -7.51
CA LEU A 175 3.32 -6.18 -7.20
C LEU A 175 4.35 -5.16 -6.69
N LEU A 176 5.28 -5.60 -5.83
CA LEU A 176 6.37 -4.75 -5.36
C LEU A 176 7.35 -4.40 -6.47
N ALA A 177 7.71 -5.36 -7.32
CA ALA A 177 8.60 -5.10 -8.46
C ALA A 177 7.99 -4.05 -9.41
N LEU A 178 6.67 -4.06 -9.59
CA LEU A 178 5.93 -3.09 -10.38
C LEU A 178 5.95 -1.70 -9.74
N SER A 179 5.66 -1.60 -8.45
CA SER A 179 5.37 -0.35 -7.73
C SER A 179 6.59 0.32 -7.08
N ALA A 180 7.77 -0.30 -7.10
CA ALA A 180 8.94 0.23 -6.39
C ALA A 180 9.31 1.66 -6.82
N SER A 181 9.42 2.57 -5.84
CA SER A 181 9.66 4.01 -6.04
C SER A 181 10.60 4.64 -5.00
N SER A 182 11.34 3.82 -4.22
CA SER A 182 12.09 4.30 -3.06
C SER A 182 13.57 3.88 -3.04
N PRO A 183 14.39 4.31 -4.02
CA PRO A 183 15.80 3.92 -4.08
C PRO A 183 16.72 4.75 -3.19
N PHE A 184 16.23 5.80 -2.54
CA PHE A 184 17.03 6.72 -1.73
C PHE A 184 16.53 6.76 -0.29
N LEU A 185 17.46 6.90 0.65
CA LEU A 185 17.18 7.10 2.07
C LEU A 185 18.40 7.72 2.77
N GLU A 186 18.18 8.63 3.72
CA GLU A 186 19.23 9.23 4.57
C GLU A 186 20.40 9.82 3.76
N GLY A 187 20.10 10.42 2.61
CA GLY A 187 21.10 11.00 1.70
C GLY A 187 21.87 9.98 0.85
N LEU A 188 21.47 8.72 0.86
CA LEU A 188 22.19 7.63 0.19
C LEU A 188 21.37 7.01 -0.94
N TYR A 189 22.05 6.65 -2.03
CA TYR A 189 21.50 5.67 -2.97
C TYR A 189 21.67 4.28 -2.38
N THR A 190 20.57 3.69 -1.91
CA THR A 190 20.58 2.42 -1.17
C THR A 190 20.87 1.20 -2.04
N HIS A 191 20.81 1.36 -3.36
CA HIS A 191 20.82 0.27 -4.34
C HIS A 191 19.65 -0.72 -4.20
N LEU A 192 18.63 -0.40 -3.42
CA LEU A 192 17.35 -1.10 -3.41
C LEU A 192 16.38 -0.37 -4.34
N HIS A 193 15.38 -1.06 -4.86
CA HIS A 193 14.29 -0.44 -5.61
C HIS A 193 13.15 -0.02 -4.68
N SER A 194 12.91 -0.80 -3.61
CA SER A 194 12.01 -0.42 -2.52
C SER A 194 12.72 -0.47 -1.18
N THR A 195 13.26 0.66 -0.75
CA THR A 195 13.80 0.83 0.61
C THR A 195 12.67 0.85 1.63
N ARG A 196 11.50 1.42 1.26
CA ARG A 196 10.27 1.38 2.08
C ARG A 196 9.95 -0.04 2.54
N SER A 197 9.85 -0.97 1.61
CA SER A 197 9.50 -2.36 1.95
C SER A 197 10.55 -3.01 2.84
N GLN A 198 11.84 -2.71 2.66
CA GLN A 198 12.88 -3.24 3.54
C GLN A 198 12.74 -2.70 4.97
N ILE A 199 12.43 -1.41 5.16
CA ILE A 199 12.18 -0.83 6.47
C ILE A 199 10.91 -1.41 7.07
N PHE A 200 9.77 -1.24 6.39
CA PHE A 200 8.46 -1.56 6.93
C PHE A 200 8.30 -3.06 7.20
N THR A 201 8.61 -3.92 6.22
CA THR A 201 8.38 -5.36 6.36
C THR A 201 9.37 -6.07 7.30
N ARG A 202 10.54 -5.48 7.58
CA ARG A 202 11.56 -6.11 8.43
C ARG A 202 11.62 -5.57 9.84
N MET A 203 11.20 -4.34 10.05
CA MET A 203 11.25 -3.72 11.37
C MET A 203 9.93 -3.86 12.12
N PHE A 204 8.78 -3.70 11.44
CA PHE A 204 7.49 -3.77 12.10
C PHE A 204 7.10 -5.21 12.42
N PRO A 205 6.58 -5.48 13.63
CA PRO A 205 6.02 -6.78 13.96
C PRO A 205 4.75 -7.04 13.14
N ARG A 206 4.47 -8.30 12.83
CA ARG A 206 3.26 -8.67 12.06
C ARG A 206 3.12 -7.92 10.73
N CYS A 207 4.22 -7.73 10.05
CA CYS A 207 4.32 -7.08 8.75
C CYS A 207 4.93 -8.03 7.70
N GLY A 208 4.88 -7.66 6.43
CA GLY A 208 5.39 -8.48 5.33
C GLY A 208 4.40 -9.54 4.86
N VAL A 209 4.91 -10.68 4.40
CA VAL A 209 4.09 -11.77 3.87
C VAL A 209 3.36 -12.49 5.01
N PRO A 210 2.01 -12.56 5.02
CA PRO A 210 1.29 -13.33 6.04
C PRO A 210 1.47 -14.84 5.87
N ASP A 211 1.19 -15.60 6.92
CA ASP A 211 0.98 -17.04 6.80
C ASP A 211 -0.34 -17.34 6.05
N ALA A 212 -0.46 -18.56 5.54
CA ALA A 212 -1.72 -19.05 5.00
C ALA A 212 -2.60 -19.61 6.14
N TYR A 213 -3.90 -19.39 6.04
CA TYR A 213 -4.89 -19.85 7.01
C TYR A 213 -5.89 -20.81 6.36
N ASP A 214 -6.34 -21.83 7.10
CA ASP A 214 -7.30 -22.84 6.62
C ASP A 214 -8.75 -22.29 6.51
N GLY A 215 -8.96 -20.99 6.68
CA GLY A 215 -10.22 -20.30 6.61
C GLY A 215 -10.35 -19.25 7.71
N TRP A 216 -11.53 -18.63 7.78
CA TRP A 216 -11.79 -17.56 8.75
C TRP A 216 -11.61 -17.98 10.21
N SER A 217 -12.05 -19.18 10.57
CA SER A 217 -11.93 -19.66 11.96
C SER A 217 -10.49 -19.83 12.42
N ASP A 218 -9.59 -20.17 11.51
CA ASP A 218 -8.14 -20.27 11.81
C ASP A 218 -7.51 -18.89 11.95
N TYR A 219 -7.83 -17.97 11.04
CA TYR A 219 -7.43 -16.57 11.13
C TYR A 219 -7.96 -15.91 12.41
N GLU A 220 -9.24 -16.12 12.74
CA GLU A 220 -9.86 -15.61 13.96
C GLU A 220 -9.15 -16.10 15.23
N ARG A 221 -8.72 -17.38 15.28
CA ARG A 221 -7.92 -17.90 16.42
C ARG A 221 -6.61 -17.14 16.57
N TYR A 222 -5.93 -16.83 15.48
CA TYR A 222 -4.70 -16.05 15.51
C TYR A 222 -4.94 -14.63 16.01
N VAL A 223 -5.91 -13.92 15.47
CA VAL A 223 -6.24 -12.55 15.88
C VAL A 223 -6.63 -12.51 17.36
N ARG A 224 -7.46 -13.47 17.81
CA ARG A 224 -7.84 -13.63 19.22
C ARG A 224 -6.63 -13.86 20.11
N PHE A 225 -5.72 -14.73 19.70
CA PHE A 225 -4.46 -14.98 20.41
C PHE A 225 -3.65 -13.68 20.59
N LEU A 226 -3.57 -12.83 19.58
CA LEU A 226 -2.85 -11.55 19.67
C LEU A 226 -3.50 -10.60 20.69
N TYR A 227 -4.83 -10.51 20.72
CA TYR A 227 -5.55 -9.74 21.73
C TYR A 227 -5.39 -10.29 23.14
N ASP A 228 -5.59 -11.60 23.31
CA ASP A 228 -5.56 -12.26 24.63
C ASP A 228 -4.18 -12.21 25.28
N THR A 229 -3.12 -12.17 24.48
CA THR A 229 -1.74 -12.03 24.95
C THR A 229 -1.29 -10.57 25.09
N GLY A 230 -2.15 -9.59 24.75
CA GLY A 230 -1.78 -8.18 24.74
C GLY A 230 -0.72 -7.82 23.68
N SER A 231 -0.57 -8.66 22.64
CA SER A 231 0.37 -8.42 21.54
C SER A 231 -0.13 -7.30 20.61
N ILE A 232 -1.44 -7.08 20.57
CA ILE A 232 -2.10 -5.95 19.92
C ILE A 232 -3.18 -5.38 20.84
N ALA A 233 -3.41 -4.08 20.77
CA ALA A 233 -4.53 -3.38 21.39
C ALA A 233 -5.72 -3.24 20.41
N GLU A 234 -5.44 -3.21 19.11
CA GLU A 234 -6.42 -3.06 18.05
C GLU A 234 -5.97 -3.76 16.77
N HIS A 235 -6.92 -4.11 15.91
CA HIS A 235 -6.68 -4.89 14.70
C HIS A 235 -5.82 -4.18 13.65
N THR A 236 -5.77 -2.86 13.66
CA THR A 236 -4.92 -2.05 12.78
C THR A 236 -3.44 -2.35 12.97
N GLN A 237 -3.04 -2.89 14.14
CA GLN A 237 -1.66 -3.30 14.46
C GLN A 237 -1.23 -4.64 13.81
N ILE A 238 -2.01 -5.15 12.87
CA ILE A 238 -1.65 -6.26 11.97
C ILE A 238 -1.30 -5.64 10.62
N TRP A 239 -0.01 -5.38 10.36
CA TRP A 239 0.48 -4.62 9.20
C TRP A 239 0.90 -5.49 8.00
N TRP A 240 0.35 -6.68 7.86
CA TRP A 240 0.69 -7.54 6.72
C TRP A 240 0.51 -6.85 5.37
N SER A 241 1.36 -7.22 4.40
CA SER A 241 1.35 -6.69 3.04
C SER A 241 0.10 -7.03 2.23
N VAL A 242 -0.67 -8.02 2.68
CA VAL A 242 -2.04 -8.32 2.26
C VAL A 242 -2.79 -8.87 3.46
N ARG A 243 -4.02 -8.39 3.71
CA ARG A 243 -4.81 -8.83 4.85
C ARG A 243 -6.31 -8.76 4.58
N PRO A 244 -7.13 -9.63 5.21
CA PRO A 244 -8.55 -9.35 5.32
C PRO A 244 -8.74 -8.20 6.29
N HIS A 245 -9.48 -7.16 5.92
CA HIS A 245 -9.68 -6.00 6.79
C HIS A 245 -10.80 -6.28 7.80
N LEU A 246 -10.61 -5.92 9.10
CA LEU A 246 -11.57 -6.28 10.15
C LEU A 246 -12.67 -5.22 10.38
N ALA A 247 -12.54 -4.03 9.79
CA ALA A 247 -13.60 -3.02 9.84
C ALA A 247 -14.42 -2.95 8.54
N TYR A 248 -13.88 -3.42 7.43
CA TYR A 248 -14.53 -3.39 6.12
C TYR A 248 -14.47 -4.78 5.47
N PRO A 249 -15.48 -5.22 4.69
CA PRO A 249 -15.48 -6.53 4.03
C PRO A 249 -14.60 -6.54 2.78
N THR A 250 -13.33 -6.18 2.93
CA THR A 250 -12.35 -6.04 1.86
C THR A 250 -11.09 -6.85 2.12
N VAL A 251 -10.45 -7.29 1.05
CA VAL A 251 -9.04 -7.67 1.07
C VAL A 251 -8.22 -6.43 0.76
N GLU A 252 -7.29 -6.11 1.63
CA GLU A 252 -6.43 -4.93 1.55
C GLU A 252 -5.03 -5.34 1.11
N ILE A 253 -4.52 -4.73 0.04
CA ILE A 253 -3.18 -4.93 -0.50
C ILE A 253 -2.34 -3.69 -0.17
N ARG A 254 -1.27 -3.86 0.62
CA ARG A 254 -0.48 -2.78 1.25
C ARG A 254 0.98 -2.73 0.81
N ILE A 255 1.42 -3.70 -0.01
CA ILE A 255 2.85 -3.87 -0.35
C ILE A 255 3.43 -2.73 -1.17
N CYS A 256 2.60 -1.98 -1.90
CA CYS A 256 3.04 -1.04 -2.90
C CYS A 256 3.63 0.25 -2.31
N ASP A 257 4.75 0.69 -2.86
CA ASP A 257 5.28 2.03 -2.62
C ASP A 257 4.31 3.09 -3.18
N GLY A 258 4.29 4.28 -2.61
CA GLY A 258 3.60 5.45 -3.16
C GLY A 258 4.03 5.73 -4.60
N GLN A 259 3.14 6.30 -5.42
CA GLN A 259 3.40 6.57 -6.83
C GLN A 259 3.31 8.07 -7.11
N PRO A 260 4.41 8.74 -7.52
CA PRO A 260 4.35 10.17 -7.82
C PRO A 260 3.43 10.47 -9.00
N ASN A 261 3.47 9.68 -10.06
CA ASN A 261 2.64 9.87 -11.26
C ASN A 261 1.24 9.25 -11.08
N LEU A 262 0.18 10.04 -11.28
CA LEU A 262 -1.21 9.59 -11.13
C LEU A 262 -1.58 8.45 -12.10
N ALA A 263 -1.15 8.53 -13.35
CA ALA A 263 -1.48 7.48 -14.33
C ALA A 263 -0.79 6.15 -13.97
N GLU A 264 0.43 6.18 -13.39
CA GLU A 264 1.11 4.99 -12.88
C GLU A 264 0.39 4.43 -11.63
N ALA A 265 -0.09 5.31 -10.73
CA ALA A 265 -0.91 4.91 -9.60
C ALA A 265 -2.21 4.23 -10.04
N GLN A 266 -2.93 4.81 -10.99
CA GLN A 266 -4.16 4.23 -11.53
C GLN A 266 -3.91 2.90 -12.25
N ALA A 267 -2.80 2.78 -13.01
CA ALA A 267 -2.41 1.53 -13.65
C ALA A 267 -2.10 0.43 -12.62
N LEU A 268 -1.40 0.79 -11.54
CA LEU A 268 -1.13 -0.11 -10.43
C LEU A 268 -2.44 -0.57 -9.76
N VAL A 269 -3.35 0.35 -9.47
CA VAL A 269 -4.69 0.03 -8.90
C VAL A 269 -5.45 -0.91 -9.83
N ALA A 270 -5.42 -0.70 -11.15
CA ALA A 270 -6.06 -1.60 -12.12
C ALA A 270 -5.52 -3.03 -12.04
N VAL A 271 -4.19 -3.20 -11.89
CA VAL A 271 -3.57 -4.52 -11.73
C VAL A 271 -4.00 -5.18 -10.42
N LEU A 272 -3.92 -4.47 -9.28
CA LEU A 272 -4.28 -5.00 -7.96
C LEU A 272 -5.76 -5.40 -7.89
N TYR A 273 -6.63 -4.53 -8.38
CA TYR A 273 -8.07 -4.75 -8.44
C TYR A 273 -8.44 -5.98 -9.27
N SER A 274 -7.92 -6.03 -10.49
CA SER A 274 -8.18 -7.14 -11.41
C SER A 274 -7.61 -8.46 -10.90
N LEU A 275 -6.44 -8.42 -10.25
CA LEU A 275 -5.81 -9.60 -9.65
C LEU A 275 -6.64 -10.16 -8.50
N ALA A 276 -7.08 -9.32 -7.56
CA ALA A 276 -7.92 -9.75 -6.46
C ALA A 276 -9.25 -10.35 -6.95
N ALA A 277 -9.88 -9.72 -7.93
CA ALA A 277 -11.11 -10.20 -8.54
C ALA A 277 -10.91 -11.52 -9.31
N ARG A 278 -9.83 -11.65 -10.09
CA ARG A 278 -9.49 -12.88 -10.83
C ARG A 278 -9.26 -14.05 -9.87
N ILE A 279 -8.51 -13.81 -8.80
CA ILE A 279 -8.28 -14.81 -7.75
C ILE A 279 -9.62 -15.22 -7.09
N ALA A 280 -10.48 -14.26 -6.76
CA ALA A 280 -11.78 -14.55 -6.15
C ALA A 280 -12.65 -15.45 -7.03
N ARG A 281 -12.63 -15.23 -8.35
CA ARG A 281 -13.32 -16.11 -9.31
C ARG A 281 -12.69 -17.50 -9.40
N ALA A 282 -11.36 -17.57 -9.42
CA ALA A 282 -10.65 -18.84 -9.41
C ALA A 282 -10.98 -19.67 -8.16
N VAL A 283 -11.12 -19.01 -6.99
CA VAL A 283 -11.60 -19.67 -5.76
C VAL A 283 -13.00 -20.22 -5.94
N ASP A 284 -13.93 -19.44 -6.51
CA ASP A 284 -15.33 -19.86 -6.73
C ASP A 284 -15.44 -21.04 -7.72
N GLU A 285 -14.58 -21.07 -8.71
CA GLU A 285 -14.53 -22.10 -9.77
C GLU A 285 -13.73 -23.34 -9.35
N GLY A 286 -13.03 -23.27 -8.20
CA GLY A 286 -12.18 -24.35 -7.73
C GLY A 286 -10.92 -24.54 -8.58
N GLU A 287 -10.47 -23.48 -9.26
CA GLU A 287 -9.22 -23.51 -10.01
C GLU A 287 -8.01 -23.65 -9.06
N PRO A 288 -6.95 -24.38 -9.47
CA PRO A 288 -5.75 -24.46 -8.67
C PRO A 288 -5.04 -23.09 -8.62
N LEU A 289 -4.83 -22.56 -7.41
CA LEU A 289 -4.10 -21.33 -7.17
C LEU A 289 -2.75 -21.63 -6.50
N PRO A 290 -1.71 -20.79 -6.71
CA PRO A 290 -0.43 -20.99 -6.09
C PRO A 290 -0.55 -20.90 -4.56
N SER A 291 0.11 -21.84 -3.87
CA SER A 291 0.22 -21.86 -2.41
C SER A 291 1.61 -22.29 -2.03
N HIS A 292 2.50 -21.32 -1.89
CA HIS A 292 3.90 -21.58 -1.60
C HIS A 292 4.23 -21.27 -0.12
N PRO A 293 5.23 -21.97 0.44
CA PRO A 293 5.72 -21.65 1.77
C PRO A 293 6.19 -20.19 1.87
N HIS A 294 5.88 -19.53 2.98
CA HIS A 294 6.26 -18.17 3.30
C HIS A 294 7.73 -17.85 2.92
N ARG A 295 8.67 -18.71 3.28
CA ARG A 295 10.12 -18.52 3.04
C ARG A 295 10.49 -18.42 1.57
N LEU A 296 9.77 -19.09 0.67
CA LEU A 296 10.01 -19.03 -0.76
C LEU A 296 9.47 -17.72 -1.35
N ILE A 297 8.31 -17.26 -0.86
CA ILE A 297 7.75 -15.96 -1.25
C ILE A 297 8.69 -14.83 -0.78
N GLU A 298 9.23 -14.93 0.43
CA GLU A 298 10.20 -13.98 0.99
C GLU A 298 11.50 -13.89 0.15
N GLU A 299 11.96 -14.99 -0.45
CA GLU A 299 13.11 -14.96 -1.35
C GLU A 299 12.82 -14.13 -2.61
N ASN A 300 11.63 -14.29 -3.21
CA ASN A 300 11.19 -13.46 -4.32
C ASN A 300 10.94 -12.01 -3.89
N LEU A 301 10.40 -11.80 -2.70
CA LEU A 301 10.20 -10.45 -2.17
C LEU A 301 11.54 -9.71 -2.01
N TRP A 302 12.59 -10.40 -1.52
CA TRP A 302 13.94 -9.83 -1.48
C TRP A 302 14.44 -9.45 -2.88
N ARG A 303 14.21 -10.29 -3.88
CA ARG A 303 14.58 -10.00 -5.29
C ARG A 303 13.85 -8.76 -5.79
N ALA A 304 12.56 -8.63 -5.52
CA ALA A 304 11.77 -7.46 -5.87
C ALA A 304 12.27 -6.19 -5.15
N ILE A 305 12.54 -6.26 -3.84
CA ILE A 305 13.12 -5.15 -3.07
C ILE A 305 14.45 -4.70 -3.69
N ARG A 306 15.31 -5.65 -4.01
CA ARG A 306 16.69 -5.37 -4.44
C ARG A 306 16.80 -4.93 -5.89
N TYR A 307 16.02 -5.54 -6.79
CA TYR A 307 16.20 -5.41 -8.23
C TYR A 307 14.96 -4.87 -8.96
N GLY A 308 13.79 -4.85 -8.30
CA GLY A 308 12.53 -4.40 -8.87
C GLY A 308 12.20 -5.04 -10.21
N LEU A 309 11.64 -4.26 -11.10
CA LEU A 309 11.25 -4.70 -12.45
C LEU A 309 12.45 -5.04 -13.37
N ALA A 310 13.66 -4.59 -13.02
CA ALA A 310 14.88 -4.91 -13.75
C ALA A 310 15.49 -6.28 -13.38
N GLY A 311 14.98 -6.89 -12.29
CA GLY A 311 15.49 -8.15 -11.77
C GLY A 311 14.77 -9.38 -12.31
N ASP A 312 15.13 -10.50 -11.65
CA ASP A 312 14.54 -11.80 -11.94
C ASP A 312 13.78 -12.32 -10.70
N LEU A 313 12.66 -13.00 -10.95
CA LEU A 313 11.89 -13.74 -9.96
C LEU A 313 11.99 -15.25 -10.21
N ILE A 314 11.77 -16.03 -9.18
CA ILE A 314 11.72 -17.49 -9.27
C ILE A 314 10.25 -17.89 -9.48
N ASP A 315 9.97 -18.64 -10.51
CA ASP A 315 8.72 -19.42 -10.55
C ASP A 315 8.80 -20.50 -9.47
N LEU A 316 8.07 -20.28 -8.38
CA LEU A 316 8.14 -21.11 -7.20
C LEU A 316 7.56 -22.53 -7.42
N SER A 317 6.80 -22.75 -8.49
CA SER A 317 6.26 -24.05 -8.85
C SER A 317 7.27 -24.90 -9.59
N THR A 318 8.11 -24.28 -10.43
CA THR A 318 9.09 -24.99 -11.29
C THR A 318 10.53 -24.84 -10.82
N GLY A 319 10.82 -23.83 -10.00
CA GLY A 319 12.18 -23.43 -9.61
C GLY A 319 12.95 -22.68 -10.70
N GLN A 320 12.33 -22.36 -11.83
CA GLN A 320 12.97 -21.61 -12.91
C GLN A 320 13.06 -20.12 -12.57
N VAL A 321 14.17 -19.50 -12.96
CA VAL A 321 14.36 -18.05 -12.82
C VAL A 321 13.94 -17.38 -14.13
N ARG A 322 13.13 -16.33 -14.04
CA ARG A 322 12.63 -15.57 -15.18
C ARG A 322 12.63 -14.08 -14.85
N SER A 323 12.65 -13.21 -15.86
CA SER A 323 12.60 -11.78 -15.59
C SER A 323 11.30 -11.37 -14.87
N ALA A 324 11.40 -10.45 -13.93
CA ALA A 324 10.24 -9.91 -13.21
C ALA A 324 9.22 -9.30 -14.19
N ARG A 325 9.71 -8.67 -15.26
CA ARG A 325 8.88 -8.14 -16.35
C ARG A 325 8.04 -9.24 -17.00
N ALA A 326 8.65 -10.35 -17.41
CA ALA A 326 7.91 -11.45 -18.04
C ALA A 326 6.89 -12.08 -17.09
N ALA A 327 7.21 -12.16 -15.79
CA ALA A 327 6.25 -12.61 -14.77
C ALA A 327 5.04 -11.68 -14.67
N LEU A 328 5.27 -10.36 -14.70
CA LEU A 328 4.21 -9.35 -14.69
C LEU A 328 3.39 -9.31 -15.98
N GLU A 329 4.03 -9.49 -17.14
CA GLU A 329 3.31 -9.56 -18.42
C GLU A 329 2.35 -10.76 -18.46
N ASP A 330 2.78 -11.93 -18.00
CA ASP A 330 1.91 -13.11 -17.85
C ASP A 330 0.78 -12.86 -16.83
N LEU A 331 1.07 -12.16 -15.72
CA LEU A 331 0.05 -11.81 -14.73
C LEU A 331 -1.00 -10.89 -15.34
N VAL A 332 -0.58 -9.86 -16.08
CA VAL A 332 -1.50 -8.93 -16.78
C VAL A 332 -2.34 -9.68 -17.80
N GLU A 333 -1.76 -10.59 -18.58
CA GLU A 333 -2.51 -11.44 -19.52
C GLU A 333 -3.54 -12.31 -18.79
N TRP A 334 -3.16 -12.90 -17.65
CA TRP A 334 -4.07 -13.75 -16.85
C TRP A 334 -5.26 -13.00 -16.26
N VAL A 335 -5.06 -11.73 -15.86
CA VAL A 335 -6.16 -10.91 -15.28
C VAL A 335 -6.98 -10.16 -16.33
N LEU A 336 -6.52 -10.05 -17.56
CA LEU A 336 -7.13 -9.24 -18.62
C LEU A 336 -8.61 -9.51 -18.84
N PRO A 337 -9.11 -10.78 -18.92
CA PRO A 337 -10.55 -11.02 -19.11
C PRO A 337 -11.42 -10.45 -17.99
N VAL A 338 -10.95 -10.52 -16.75
CA VAL A 338 -11.66 -9.96 -15.60
C VAL A 338 -11.56 -8.44 -15.58
N ALA A 339 -10.41 -7.89 -15.96
CA ALA A 339 -10.22 -6.45 -16.09
C ALA A 339 -11.15 -5.83 -17.15
N GLU A 340 -11.39 -6.53 -18.26
CA GLU A 340 -12.35 -6.11 -19.30
C GLU A 340 -13.77 -6.02 -18.75
N GLU A 341 -14.21 -7.04 -18.00
CA GLU A 341 -15.54 -7.05 -17.38
C GLU A 341 -15.70 -5.96 -16.31
N LEU A 342 -14.64 -5.66 -15.56
CA LEU A 342 -14.63 -4.66 -14.49
C LEU A 342 -14.31 -3.23 -15.00
N GLY A 343 -14.07 -3.07 -16.30
CA GLY A 343 -13.75 -1.77 -16.90
C GLY A 343 -12.37 -1.22 -16.59
N ALA A 344 -11.43 -2.07 -16.11
CA ALA A 344 -10.07 -1.68 -15.75
C ALA A 344 -9.02 -1.98 -16.84
N ALA A 345 -9.38 -2.70 -17.91
CA ALA A 345 -8.45 -3.21 -18.92
C ALA A 345 -7.63 -2.11 -19.62
N SER A 346 -8.23 -0.96 -19.89
CA SER A 346 -7.54 0.15 -20.55
C SER A 346 -6.44 0.81 -19.70
N ALA A 347 -6.46 0.60 -18.40
CA ALA A 347 -5.45 1.12 -17.47
C ALA A 347 -4.36 0.09 -17.14
N LEU A 348 -4.53 -1.20 -17.52
CA LEU A 348 -3.52 -2.21 -17.29
C LEU A 348 -2.23 -1.89 -18.05
N ALA A 349 -1.12 -1.74 -17.33
CA ALA A 349 0.18 -1.47 -17.94
C ALA A 349 1.33 -2.02 -17.11
N VAL A 350 2.35 -2.56 -17.80
CA VAL A 350 3.67 -2.81 -17.24
C VAL A 350 4.61 -1.75 -17.82
N PRO A 351 5.05 -0.75 -17.02
CA PRO A 351 5.86 0.35 -17.53
C PRO A 351 7.23 -0.15 -18.01
N ALA A 352 7.85 0.56 -18.95
CA ALA A 352 9.22 0.24 -19.39
C ALA A 352 10.22 0.30 -18.23
N GLN A 353 10.03 1.23 -17.31
CA GLN A 353 10.77 1.39 -16.06
C GLN A 353 9.82 1.84 -14.96
N ASN A 354 9.95 1.29 -13.76
CA ASN A 354 9.29 1.84 -12.59
C ASN A 354 10.02 3.12 -12.08
N ALA A 355 9.42 3.84 -11.12
CA ALA A 355 9.99 5.08 -10.62
C ALA A 355 11.40 4.88 -10.03
N ALA A 356 11.65 3.81 -9.27
CA ALA A 356 12.98 3.53 -8.71
C ALA A 356 14.06 3.33 -9.79
N GLN A 357 13.71 2.72 -10.93
CA GLN A 357 14.65 2.57 -12.05
C GLN A 357 14.97 3.91 -12.68
N ARG A 358 13.96 4.77 -12.92
CA ARG A 358 14.17 6.12 -13.47
C ARG A 358 15.06 6.96 -12.57
N GLN A 359 14.72 7.03 -11.28
CA GLN A 359 15.49 7.77 -10.27
C GLN A 359 16.94 7.25 -10.16
N GLY A 360 17.12 5.93 -10.06
CA GLY A 360 18.46 5.31 -9.98
C GLY A 360 19.30 5.49 -11.25
N ALA A 361 18.68 5.55 -12.44
CA ALA A 361 19.39 5.81 -13.70
C ALA A 361 19.88 7.26 -13.76
N ARG A 362 19.08 8.23 -13.34
CA ARG A 362 19.43 9.66 -13.25
C ARG A 362 20.58 9.89 -12.27
N PHE A 363 20.53 9.27 -11.10
CA PHE A 363 21.61 9.34 -10.11
C PHE A 363 22.93 8.79 -10.66
N LYS A 364 22.90 7.66 -11.36
CA LYS A 364 24.09 7.08 -12.03
C LYS A 364 24.60 7.95 -13.18
N ALA A 365 23.74 8.75 -13.79
CA ALA A 365 24.12 9.74 -14.81
C ALA A 365 24.77 11.01 -14.21
N GLY A 366 24.77 11.15 -12.87
CA GLY A 366 25.44 12.23 -12.16
C GLY A 366 24.53 13.35 -11.66
N GLU A 367 23.18 13.18 -11.76
CA GLU A 367 22.23 14.10 -11.17
C GLU A 367 22.24 13.99 -9.64
N THR A 368 22.00 15.09 -8.95
CA THR A 368 21.91 15.14 -7.49
C THR A 368 20.56 14.59 -6.99
N LEU A 369 20.52 14.17 -5.73
CA LEU A 369 19.26 13.75 -5.10
C LEU A 369 18.20 14.85 -5.15
N ALA A 370 18.61 16.11 -4.93
CA ALA A 370 17.70 17.25 -4.95
C ALA A 370 17.08 17.48 -6.34
N GLU A 371 17.87 17.40 -7.43
CA GLU A 371 17.36 17.53 -8.79
C GLU A 371 16.38 16.39 -9.14
N ILE A 372 16.72 15.14 -8.77
CA ILE A 372 15.86 13.99 -9.02
C ILE A 372 14.55 14.14 -8.24
N TYR A 373 14.62 14.49 -6.96
CA TYR A 373 13.43 14.58 -6.12
C TYR A 373 12.54 15.77 -6.46
N ALA A 374 13.10 16.89 -6.90
CA ALA A 374 12.32 18.01 -7.41
C ALA A 374 11.40 17.62 -8.58
N ASP A 375 11.86 16.75 -9.48
CA ASP A 375 11.04 16.26 -10.57
C ASP A 375 9.96 15.27 -10.08
N GLU A 376 10.24 14.43 -9.07
CA GLU A 376 9.23 13.56 -8.46
C GLU A 376 8.14 14.39 -7.74
N VAL A 377 8.50 15.50 -7.09
CA VAL A 377 7.54 16.48 -6.54
C VAL A 377 6.70 17.09 -7.65
N LEU A 378 7.32 17.46 -8.78
CA LEU A 378 6.60 18.01 -9.94
C LEU A 378 5.69 16.98 -10.61
N GLU A 379 6.06 15.69 -10.64
CA GLU A 379 5.17 14.63 -11.14
C GLU A 379 3.94 14.45 -10.24
N ALA A 380 4.09 14.56 -8.92
CA ALA A 380 2.98 14.45 -7.99
C ALA A 380 1.90 15.52 -8.19
N VAL A 381 2.27 16.70 -8.71
CA VAL A 381 1.35 17.82 -8.98
C VAL A 381 0.75 17.81 -10.40
N ARG A 382 1.15 16.88 -11.27
CA ARG A 382 0.53 16.67 -12.59
C ARG A 382 -0.68 15.75 -12.46
N VAL A 383 -1.85 16.38 -12.33
CA VAL A 383 -3.15 15.70 -12.26
C VAL A 383 -3.86 15.82 -13.59
#